data_e82296a59b9fa7a40c8074325d84719d
#
_entry.id   e82296a59b9fa7a40c8074325d84719d
#
_cell.length_a   1.000
_cell.length_b   1.000
_cell.length_c   1.000
_cell.angle_alpha   90.00
_cell.angle_beta   90.00
_cell.angle_gamma   90.00
#
_symmetry.space_group_name_H-M   'P 1'
#
loop_
_entity.id
_entity.type
_entity.pdbx_description
1 polymer ?
#
loop_
_entity_poly.entity_id
_entity_poly.type
_entity_poly.pdbx_seq_one_letter_code
_entity_poly.pdbx_strand_id
1 'polypeptide(L)'
;MGITEQEAIKELQTRDEIFVAYSQATKLPYVICDEESFNDQVWVFATEEEIKAFGKKKLEDKILLMGMKYEKKDFPRFYGTLFAIGVNSVVWVDGENQIEVELTKIARQADFSKLEPKKQPLFNSTLQLSGIYFMQELRRPLKKEERTVNLREMEEELIVNLKKSEFLVAMATD
;
A
#
# COMPACT_ATOMS: atom_id res chain seq x y z
N MET A 1 14.57 24.62 -2.01
CA MET A 1 13.09 24.68 -2.14
C MET A 1 12.63 23.24 -2.24
N GLY A 2 11.80 22.74 -1.31
CA GLY A 2 11.36 21.35 -1.33
C GLY A 2 10.36 21.11 -2.45
N ILE A 3 10.30 19.87 -2.97
CA ILE A 3 9.29 19.42 -3.94
C ILE A 3 7.90 19.47 -3.29
N THR A 4 6.88 19.84 -4.03
CA THR A 4 5.48 19.83 -3.58
C THR A 4 4.84 18.46 -3.73
N GLU A 5 3.73 18.21 -3.02
CA GLU A 5 2.96 16.97 -3.18
C GLU A 5 2.53 16.72 -4.63
N GLN A 6 2.11 17.78 -5.34
CA GLN A 6 1.69 17.66 -6.74
C GLN A 6 2.85 17.29 -7.68
N GLU A 7 4.04 17.81 -7.43
CA GLU A 7 5.24 17.42 -8.16
C GLU A 7 5.62 15.99 -7.87
N ALA A 8 5.55 15.54 -6.61
CA ALA A 8 5.79 14.14 -6.24
C ALA A 8 4.79 13.18 -6.91
N ILE A 9 3.49 13.53 -6.95
CA ILE A 9 2.48 12.76 -7.68
C ILE A 9 2.83 12.64 -9.16
N LYS A 10 3.23 13.76 -9.77
CA LYS A 10 3.63 13.79 -11.18
C LYS A 10 4.83 12.88 -11.43
N GLU A 11 5.87 12.96 -10.60
CA GLU A 11 7.04 12.08 -10.69
C GLU A 11 6.64 10.60 -10.59
N LEU A 12 5.85 10.22 -9.58
CA LEU A 12 5.36 8.87 -9.35
C LEU A 12 4.49 8.33 -10.50
N GLN A 13 3.88 9.21 -11.31
CA GLN A 13 3.02 8.81 -12.43
C GLN A 13 3.76 8.81 -13.78
N THR A 14 4.77 9.66 -13.96
CA THR A 14 5.29 9.98 -15.30
C THR A 14 6.77 9.68 -15.50
N ARG A 15 7.53 9.49 -14.44
CA ARG A 15 8.95 9.17 -14.50
C ARG A 15 9.21 7.88 -15.28
N ASP A 16 10.34 7.78 -15.97
CA ASP A 16 10.66 6.60 -16.78
C ASP A 16 10.93 5.37 -15.92
N GLU A 17 11.52 5.58 -14.74
CA GLU A 17 11.85 4.51 -13.79
C GLU A 17 11.79 4.99 -12.34
N ILE A 18 11.45 4.07 -11.44
CA ILE A 18 11.48 4.25 -9.97
C ILE A 18 12.12 3.03 -9.31
N PHE A 19 12.61 3.22 -8.09
CA PHE A 19 13.24 2.17 -7.30
C PHE A 19 12.46 1.94 -6.02
N VAL A 20 12.25 0.67 -5.65
CA VAL A 20 11.42 0.27 -4.51
C VAL A 20 12.15 -0.78 -3.68
N ALA A 21 12.16 -0.59 -2.37
CA ALA A 21 12.71 -1.57 -1.44
C ALA A 21 11.77 -2.76 -1.24
N TYR A 22 12.31 -3.96 -1.35
CA TYR A 22 11.60 -5.23 -1.14
C TYR A 22 12.22 -5.99 0.02
N SER A 23 11.40 -6.63 0.83
CA SER A 23 11.87 -7.56 1.84
C SER A 23 12.42 -8.82 1.18
N GLN A 24 13.64 -9.21 1.54
CA GLN A 24 14.20 -10.47 1.06
C GLN A 24 13.46 -11.71 1.59
N ALA A 25 12.83 -11.58 2.74
CA ALA A 25 12.08 -12.68 3.36
C ALA A 25 10.74 -12.93 2.68
N THR A 26 9.93 -11.87 2.48
CA THR A 26 8.55 -12.00 1.95
C THR A 26 8.46 -11.89 0.44
N LYS A 27 9.50 -11.34 -0.21
CA LYS A 27 9.49 -10.98 -1.65
C LYS A 27 8.39 -9.98 -2.03
N LEU A 28 7.91 -9.20 -1.06
CA LEU A 28 6.94 -8.14 -1.23
C LEU A 28 7.59 -6.77 -1.00
N PRO A 29 7.00 -5.67 -1.46
CA PRO A 29 7.42 -4.33 -1.08
C PRO A 29 7.60 -4.22 0.44
N TYR A 30 8.68 -3.58 0.85
CA TYR A 30 8.93 -3.36 2.27
C TYR A 30 8.03 -2.25 2.80
N VAL A 31 7.11 -2.61 3.67
CA VAL A 31 6.10 -1.70 4.24
C VAL A 31 6.56 -1.26 5.62
N ILE A 32 6.44 0.03 5.90
CA ILE A 32 6.69 0.65 7.19
C ILE A 32 5.37 1.22 7.69
N CYS A 33 4.95 0.85 8.90
CA CYS A 33 3.86 1.54 9.57
C CYS A 33 4.41 2.81 10.20
N ASP A 34 3.90 3.96 9.77
CA ASP A 34 4.27 5.25 10.35
C ASP A 34 3.72 5.37 11.77
N GLU A 35 4.54 5.82 12.72
CA GLU A 35 4.19 5.86 14.14
C GLU A 35 3.24 7.01 14.50
N GLU A 36 3.15 8.04 13.65
CA GLU A 36 2.28 9.21 13.87
C GLU A 36 0.94 9.07 13.17
N SER A 37 0.98 8.79 11.86
CA SER A 37 -0.23 8.65 11.03
C SER A 37 -0.86 7.27 11.09
N PHE A 38 -0.09 6.25 11.47
CA PHE A 38 -0.44 4.83 11.40
C PHE A 38 -0.75 4.34 9.99
N ASN A 39 -0.27 5.07 8.97
CA ASN A 39 -0.34 4.63 7.59
C ASN A 39 0.71 3.55 7.31
N ASP A 40 0.32 2.56 6.54
CA ASP A 40 1.25 1.58 5.98
C ASP A 40 1.86 2.18 4.71
N GLN A 41 3.16 2.49 4.78
CA GLN A 41 3.90 3.25 3.77
C GLN A 41 4.87 2.36 3.00
N VAL A 42 4.99 2.60 1.70
CA VAL A 42 6.10 2.08 0.87
C VAL A 42 6.97 3.24 0.41
N TRP A 43 8.27 3.08 0.56
CA TRP A 43 9.24 4.09 0.17
C TRP A 43 9.70 3.84 -1.27
N VAL A 44 9.57 4.87 -2.10
CA VAL A 44 9.91 4.88 -3.52
C VAL A 44 10.97 5.94 -3.77
N PHE A 45 12.02 5.56 -4.46
CA PHE A 45 13.23 6.35 -4.64
C PHE A 45 13.40 6.76 -6.09
N ALA A 46 13.93 7.96 -6.29
CA ALA A 46 14.24 8.50 -7.60
C ALA A 46 15.44 7.81 -8.25
N THR A 47 16.39 7.34 -7.45
CA THR A 47 17.68 6.80 -7.93
C THR A 47 18.05 5.48 -7.24
N GLU A 48 18.93 4.73 -7.92
CA GLU A 48 19.49 3.49 -7.39
C GLU A 48 20.41 3.73 -6.18
N GLU A 49 21.10 4.87 -6.14
CA GLU A 49 21.97 5.28 -5.05
C GLU A 49 21.19 5.47 -3.75
N GLU A 50 20.03 6.12 -3.84
CA GLU A 50 19.18 6.38 -2.67
C GLU A 50 18.62 5.09 -2.07
N ILE A 51 18.14 4.16 -2.90
CA ILE A 51 17.65 2.87 -2.39
C ILE A 51 18.79 2.02 -1.81
N LYS A 52 20.00 2.09 -2.37
CA LYS A 52 21.19 1.43 -1.79
C LYS A 52 21.54 2.01 -0.42
N ALA A 53 21.50 3.35 -0.29
CA ALA A 53 21.75 4.02 0.99
C ALA A 53 20.69 3.65 2.04
N PHE A 54 19.42 3.62 1.64
CA PHE A 54 18.31 3.18 2.48
C PHE A 54 18.49 1.72 2.94
N GLY A 55 18.79 0.82 2.01
CA GLY A 55 19.04 -0.60 2.31
C GLY A 55 20.21 -0.81 3.27
N LYS A 56 21.30 -0.04 3.09
CA LYS A 56 22.45 -0.07 4.00
C LYS A 56 22.08 0.36 5.42
N LYS A 57 21.30 1.44 5.56
CA LYS A 57 20.79 1.91 6.86
C LYS A 57 19.90 0.86 7.52
N LYS A 58 19.01 0.21 6.77
CA LYS A 58 18.14 -0.84 7.30
C LYS A 58 18.88 -2.12 7.68
N LEU A 59 20.03 -2.38 7.04
CA LEU A 59 20.89 -3.49 7.43
C LEU A 59 21.49 -3.33 8.85
N GLU A 60 21.71 -2.09 9.30
CA GLU A 60 22.12 -1.81 10.68
C GLU A 60 21.07 -2.31 11.69
N ASP A 61 19.79 -2.23 11.31
CA ASP A 61 18.65 -2.77 12.06
C ASP A 61 18.42 -4.28 11.81
N LYS A 62 19.36 -4.96 11.12
CA LYS A 62 19.25 -6.38 10.71
C LYS A 62 18.11 -6.67 9.74
N ILE A 63 17.61 -5.68 9.03
CA ILE A 63 16.58 -5.81 8.01
C ILE A 63 17.26 -5.96 6.65
N LEU A 64 17.05 -7.12 6.02
CA LEU A 64 17.59 -7.42 4.69
C LEU A 64 16.62 -7.00 3.60
N LEU A 65 17.03 -6.00 2.83
CA LEU A 65 16.27 -5.48 1.70
C LEU A 65 16.96 -5.76 0.37
N MET A 66 16.19 -5.76 -0.69
CA MET A 66 16.64 -5.78 -2.08
C MET A 66 15.99 -4.62 -2.83
N GLY A 67 16.75 -3.96 -3.69
CA GLY A 67 16.23 -2.92 -4.58
C GLY A 67 15.56 -3.54 -5.79
N MET A 68 14.36 -3.08 -6.11
CA MET A 68 13.65 -3.44 -7.35
C MET A 68 13.45 -2.19 -8.17
N LYS A 69 13.81 -2.27 -9.46
CA LYS A 69 13.55 -1.22 -10.43
C LYS A 69 12.23 -1.49 -11.16
N TYR A 70 11.41 -0.48 -11.28
CA TYR A 70 10.20 -0.49 -12.08
C TYR A 70 10.32 0.53 -13.21
N GLU A 71 10.05 0.09 -14.43
CA GLU A 71 9.87 0.98 -15.57
C GLU A 71 8.42 1.47 -15.61
N LYS A 72 8.19 2.62 -16.20
CA LYS A 72 6.86 3.26 -16.30
C LYS A 72 5.74 2.31 -16.76
N LYS A 73 6.04 1.41 -17.67
CA LYS A 73 5.06 0.41 -18.17
C LYS A 73 4.56 -0.54 -17.07
N ASP A 74 5.35 -0.74 -16.01
CA ASP A 74 5.06 -1.66 -14.90
C ASP A 74 4.37 -0.97 -13.72
N PHE A 75 4.25 0.36 -13.73
CA PHE A 75 3.65 1.14 -12.65
C PHE A 75 2.21 0.71 -12.31
N PRO A 76 1.32 0.44 -13.28
CA PRO A 76 -0.04 -0.01 -12.95
C PRO A 76 -0.05 -1.32 -12.16
N ARG A 77 0.84 -2.25 -12.51
CA ARG A 77 1.00 -3.52 -11.79
C ARG A 77 1.58 -3.30 -10.39
N PHE A 78 2.57 -2.45 -10.27
CA PHE A 78 3.19 -2.11 -8.99
C PHE A 78 2.18 -1.49 -8.04
N TYR A 79 1.48 -0.42 -8.46
CA TYR A 79 0.47 0.22 -7.63
C TYR A 79 -0.71 -0.71 -7.30
N GLY A 80 -1.10 -1.57 -8.25
CA GLY A 80 -2.08 -2.63 -8.00
C GLY A 80 -1.65 -3.58 -6.89
N THR A 81 -0.35 -3.93 -6.84
CA THR A 81 0.21 -4.74 -5.74
C THR A 81 0.13 -4.01 -4.40
N LEU A 82 0.44 -2.70 -4.38
CA LEU A 82 0.35 -1.90 -3.15
C LEU A 82 -1.08 -1.89 -2.59
N PHE A 83 -2.09 -1.69 -3.44
CA PHE A 83 -3.49 -1.80 -3.02
C PHE A 83 -3.81 -3.20 -2.48
N ALA A 84 -3.37 -4.26 -3.15
CA ALA A 84 -3.65 -5.64 -2.75
C ALA A 84 -3.06 -6.01 -1.39
N ILE A 85 -1.94 -5.39 -0.98
CA ILE A 85 -1.33 -5.62 0.33
C ILE A 85 -1.73 -4.56 1.38
N GLY A 86 -2.64 -3.63 1.04
CA GLY A 86 -3.22 -2.68 1.96
C GLY A 86 -2.37 -1.46 2.28
N VAL A 87 -1.44 -1.08 1.40
CA VAL A 87 -0.66 0.15 1.55
C VAL A 87 -1.56 1.37 1.40
N ASN A 88 -1.42 2.34 2.32
CA ASN A 88 -2.18 3.59 2.29
C ASN A 88 -1.47 4.68 1.52
N SER A 89 -0.15 4.76 1.65
CA SER A 89 0.63 5.86 1.10
C SER A 89 1.99 5.42 0.57
N VAL A 90 2.56 6.29 -0.23
CA VAL A 90 3.90 6.18 -0.79
C VAL A 90 4.72 7.35 -0.29
N VAL A 91 5.91 7.09 0.24
CA VAL A 91 6.89 8.12 0.54
C VAL A 91 7.83 8.23 -0.67
N TRP A 92 7.73 9.34 -1.38
CA TRP A 92 8.63 9.68 -2.48
C TRP A 92 9.92 10.29 -1.94
N VAL A 93 11.06 9.74 -2.36
CA VAL A 93 12.39 10.20 -1.98
C VAL A 93 13.15 10.65 -3.22
N ASP A 94 13.60 11.92 -3.22
CA ASP A 94 14.42 12.51 -4.27
C ASP A 94 15.43 13.48 -3.64
N GLY A 95 16.65 13.06 -3.51
CA GLY A 95 17.70 13.74 -2.77
C GLY A 95 17.35 13.91 -1.28
N GLU A 96 17.27 15.15 -0.83
CA GLU A 96 16.89 15.47 0.55
C GLU A 96 15.36 15.57 0.74
N ASN A 97 14.59 15.51 -0.36
CA ASN A 97 13.15 15.62 -0.30
C ASN A 97 12.51 14.27 0.04
N GLN A 98 11.61 14.29 1.01
CA GLN A 98 10.78 13.15 1.38
C GLN A 98 9.34 13.64 1.52
N ILE A 99 8.45 13.12 0.67
CA ILE A 99 7.05 13.52 0.66
C ILE A 99 6.17 12.29 0.67
N GLU A 100 5.28 12.24 1.66
CA GLU A 100 4.21 11.25 1.71
C GLU A 100 3.07 11.67 0.78
N VAL A 101 2.61 10.72 -0.02
CA VAL A 101 1.48 10.87 -0.96
C VAL A 101 0.54 9.71 -0.76
N GLU A 102 -0.75 9.99 -0.59
CA GLU A 102 -1.78 8.95 -0.55
C GLU A 102 -1.78 8.13 -1.86
N LEU A 103 -1.82 6.81 -1.74
CA LEU A 103 -1.80 5.91 -2.89
C LEU A 103 -2.96 6.17 -3.86
N THR A 104 -4.13 6.55 -3.34
CA THR A 104 -5.33 6.90 -4.13
C THR A 104 -5.16 8.14 -5.01
N LYS A 105 -4.22 9.03 -4.67
CA LYS A 105 -3.88 10.20 -5.50
C LYS A 105 -2.93 9.84 -6.65
N ILE A 106 -2.16 8.76 -6.50
CA ILE A 106 -1.21 8.30 -7.51
C ILE A 106 -1.88 7.39 -8.54
N ALA A 107 -2.70 6.44 -8.06
CA ALA A 107 -3.34 5.42 -8.89
C ALA A 107 -4.75 5.10 -8.39
N ARG A 108 -5.55 4.50 -9.27
CA ARG A 108 -6.88 3.99 -8.91
C ARG A 108 -6.81 2.50 -8.65
N GLN A 109 -7.52 2.06 -7.63
CA GLN A 109 -7.73 0.63 -7.40
C GLN A 109 -8.47 0.00 -8.58
N ALA A 110 -8.07 -1.19 -9.01
CA ALA A 110 -8.75 -1.92 -10.05
C ALA A 110 -10.16 -2.34 -9.61
N ASP A 111 -11.15 -2.03 -10.43
CA ASP A 111 -12.54 -2.47 -10.20
C ASP A 111 -12.77 -3.80 -10.93
N PHE A 112 -12.66 -4.89 -10.18
CA PHE A 112 -12.88 -6.23 -10.72
C PHE A 112 -14.35 -6.59 -10.86
N SER A 113 -15.27 -5.80 -10.32
CA SER A 113 -16.72 -6.08 -10.38
C SER A 113 -17.26 -6.04 -11.82
N LYS A 114 -16.56 -5.35 -12.72
CA LYS A 114 -16.91 -5.24 -14.16
C LYS A 114 -16.43 -6.41 -15.01
N LEU A 115 -15.62 -7.30 -14.44
CA LEU A 115 -15.17 -8.49 -15.17
C LEU A 115 -16.25 -9.57 -15.14
N GLU A 116 -16.27 -10.39 -16.21
CA GLU A 116 -17.09 -11.61 -16.20
C GLU A 116 -16.73 -12.49 -15.00
N PRO A 117 -17.69 -13.16 -14.32
CA PRO A 117 -17.44 -13.95 -13.11
C PRO A 117 -16.28 -14.94 -13.24
N LYS A 118 -16.12 -15.57 -14.40
CA LYS A 118 -15.01 -16.51 -14.68
C LYS A 118 -13.62 -15.85 -14.73
N LYS A 119 -13.56 -14.53 -14.89
CA LYS A 119 -12.32 -13.74 -14.99
C LYS A 119 -12.03 -12.98 -13.72
N GLN A 120 -12.95 -13.01 -12.74
CA GLN A 120 -12.72 -12.40 -11.44
C GLN A 120 -11.68 -13.20 -10.65
N PRO A 121 -10.85 -12.53 -9.82
CA PRO A 121 -9.94 -13.25 -8.94
C PRO A 121 -10.71 -14.11 -7.95
N LEU A 122 -10.10 -15.21 -7.50
CA LEU A 122 -10.69 -16.13 -6.52
C LEU A 122 -10.91 -15.49 -5.14
N PHE A 123 -10.28 -14.37 -4.86
CA PHE A 123 -10.49 -13.59 -3.65
C PHE A 123 -11.14 -12.26 -3.99
N ASN A 124 -11.99 -11.77 -3.09
CA ASN A 124 -12.62 -10.47 -3.23
C ASN A 124 -11.68 -9.38 -2.71
N SER A 125 -11.03 -8.66 -3.61
CA SER A 125 -10.08 -7.60 -3.26
C SER A 125 -10.73 -6.45 -2.47
N THR A 126 -11.97 -6.11 -2.75
CA THR A 126 -12.72 -5.08 -2.01
C THR A 126 -12.97 -5.50 -0.57
N LEU A 127 -13.40 -6.75 -0.35
CA LEU A 127 -13.58 -7.31 0.98
C LEU A 127 -12.27 -7.35 1.76
N GLN A 128 -11.21 -7.82 1.12
CA GLN A 128 -9.88 -7.88 1.73
C GLN A 128 -9.40 -6.50 2.18
N LEU A 129 -9.54 -5.49 1.32
CA LEU A 129 -9.13 -4.12 1.64
C LEU A 129 -9.97 -3.48 2.73
N SER A 130 -11.31 -3.67 2.71
CA SER A 130 -12.15 -3.18 3.81
C SER A 130 -11.73 -3.78 5.16
N GLY A 131 -11.38 -5.07 5.18
CA GLY A 131 -10.85 -5.73 6.37
C GLY A 131 -9.52 -5.16 6.84
N ILE A 132 -8.59 -4.94 5.90
CA ILE A 132 -7.27 -4.37 6.20
C ILE A 132 -7.44 -2.94 6.75
N TYR A 133 -8.23 -2.09 6.11
CA TYR A 133 -8.42 -0.71 6.56
C TYR A 133 -9.14 -0.63 7.91
N PHE A 134 -10.13 -1.51 8.16
CA PHE A 134 -10.74 -1.63 9.47
C PHE A 134 -9.71 -1.98 10.55
N MET A 135 -8.82 -2.93 10.30
CA MET A 135 -7.75 -3.32 11.22
C MET A 135 -6.70 -2.22 11.41
N GLN A 136 -6.40 -1.42 10.37
CA GLN A 136 -5.52 -0.27 10.47
C GLN A 136 -6.13 0.81 11.35
N GLU A 137 -7.41 1.11 11.18
CA GLU A 137 -8.13 2.11 11.99
C GLU A 137 -8.18 1.71 13.47
N LEU A 138 -8.31 0.41 13.77
CA LEU A 138 -8.23 -0.09 15.15
C LEU A 138 -6.90 0.23 15.84
N ARG A 139 -5.80 0.35 15.09
CA ARG A 139 -4.46 0.66 15.64
C ARG A 139 -4.29 2.15 15.95
N ARG A 140 -5.06 3.04 15.31
CA ARG A 140 -4.90 4.49 15.49
C ARG A 140 -5.26 4.93 16.91
N PRO A 141 -4.45 5.78 17.56
CA PRO A 141 -4.73 6.30 18.91
C PRO A 141 -5.72 7.48 18.86
N LEU A 142 -6.90 7.24 18.29
CA LEU A 142 -7.96 8.25 18.22
C LEU A 142 -8.62 8.49 19.59
N LYS A 143 -9.20 9.67 19.78
CA LYS A 143 -10.13 9.92 20.86
C LYS A 143 -11.28 8.93 20.79
N LYS A 144 -11.82 8.55 21.94
CA LYS A 144 -12.84 7.49 22.03
C LYS A 144 -14.06 7.76 21.12
N GLU A 145 -14.49 9.01 21.06
CA GLU A 145 -15.66 9.44 20.27
C GLU A 145 -15.39 9.33 18.76
N GLU A 146 -14.25 9.84 18.31
CA GLU A 146 -13.81 9.79 16.90
C GLU A 146 -13.62 8.34 16.44
N ARG A 147 -12.95 7.53 17.25
CA ARG A 147 -12.76 6.11 16.96
C ARG A 147 -14.10 5.38 16.80
N THR A 148 -15.06 5.66 17.67
CA THR A 148 -16.37 4.96 17.62
C THR A 148 -17.11 5.25 16.33
N VAL A 149 -17.07 6.49 15.83
CA VAL A 149 -17.72 6.85 14.56
C VAL A 149 -17.01 6.17 13.38
N ASN A 150 -15.70 6.39 13.25
CA ASN A 150 -14.92 5.86 12.11
C ASN A 150 -14.99 4.32 12.06
N LEU A 151 -14.79 3.65 13.18
CA LEU A 151 -14.83 2.19 13.22
C LEU A 151 -16.22 1.64 12.89
N ARG A 152 -17.27 2.31 13.32
CA ARG A 152 -18.63 1.89 13.00
C ARG A 152 -18.93 1.98 11.50
N GLU A 153 -18.54 3.06 10.86
CA GLU A 153 -18.70 3.23 9.41
C GLU A 153 -17.93 2.18 8.63
N MET A 154 -16.68 1.92 9.02
CA MET A 154 -15.83 0.90 8.38
C MET A 154 -16.34 -0.53 8.65
N GLU A 155 -16.87 -0.80 9.84
CA GLU A 155 -17.51 -2.07 10.16
C GLU A 155 -18.76 -2.30 9.32
N GLU A 156 -19.62 -1.27 9.17
CA GLU A 156 -20.80 -1.34 8.31
C GLU A 156 -20.43 -1.60 6.85
N GLU A 157 -19.38 -0.95 6.33
CA GLU A 157 -18.85 -1.19 5.00
C GLU A 157 -18.32 -2.62 4.84
N LEU A 158 -17.53 -3.09 5.81
CA LEU A 158 -17.02 -4.46 5.81
C LEU A 158 -18.14 -5.50 5.81
N ILE A 159 -19.19 -5.30 6.61
CA ILE A 159 -20.36 -6.18 6.65
C ILE A 159 -21.10 -6.17 5.32
N VAL A 160 -21.26 -5.01 4.68
CA VAL A 160 -21.89 -4.89 3.36
C VAL A 160 -21.08 -5.67 2.32
N ASN A 161 -19.76 -5.52 2.33
CA ASN A 161 -18.88 -6.22 1.41
C ASN A 161 -18.87 -7.74 1.66
N LEU A 162 -18.92 -8.19 2.93
CA LEU A 162 -19.09 -9.60 3.29
C LEU A 162 -20.38 -10.19 2.72
N LYS A 163 -21.51 -9.48 2.88
CA LYS A 163 -22.83 -9.95 2.40
C LYS A 163 -22.91 -10.04 0.87
N LYS A 164 -22.16 -9.21 0.16
CA LYS A 164 -22.11 -9.19 -1.32
C LYS A 164 -21.11 -10.22 -1.88
N SER A 165 -20.25 -10.79 -1.05
CA SER A 165 -19.15 -11.62 -1.50
C SER A 165 -19.52 -13.10 -1.48
N GLU A 166 -19.18 -13.79 -2.57
CA GLU A 166 -19.10 -15.25 -2.59
C GLU A 166 -17.68 -15.67 -2.22
N PHE A 167 -17.52 -16.52 -1.23
CA PHE A 167 -16.22 -17.03 -0.82
C PHE A 167 -16.29 -18.52 -0.45
N LEU A 168 -15.17 -19.19 -0.72
CA LEU A 168 -14.99 -20.59 -0.33
C LEU A 168 -14.49 -20.63 1.12
N VAL A 169 -15.20 -21.36 1.96
CA VAL A 169 -14.75 -21.66 3.32
C VAL A 169 -14.10 -23.05 3.29
N ALA A 170 -12.79 -23.09 3.50
CA ALA A 170 -12.10 -24.35 3.75
C ALA A 170 -12.30 -24.71 5.22
N MET A 171 -13.04 -25.78 5.50
CA MET A 171 -13.17 -26.32 6.84
C MET A 171 -12.15 -27.47 7.01
N ALA A 172 -11.31 -27.39 8.04
CA ALA A 172 -10.52 -28.52 8.46
C ALA A 172 -11.50 -29.56 9.06
N THR A 173 -11.52 -30.74 8.49
CA THR A 173 -12.15 -31.90 9.13
C THR A 173 -11.08 -32.64 9.90
N ASP A 174 -11.26 -32.77 11.21
CA ASP A 174 -10.41 -33.60 12.06
C ASP A 174 -10.43 -35.08 11.61
#